data_7cce9db1ac67f2671757620a28cd02c3
#
_entry.id   7cce9db1ac67f2671757620a28cd02c3
#
_cell.length_a   1.000
_cell.length_b   1.000
_cell.length_c   1.000
_cell.angle_alpha   90.00
_cell.angle_beta   90.00
_cell.angle_gamma   90.00
#
_symmetry.space_group_name_H-M   'P 1'
#
loop_
_entity.id
_entity.type
_entity.pdbx_description
1 polymer ?
#
loop_
_entity_poly.entity_id
_entity_poly.type
_entity_poly.pdbx_seq_one_letter_code
_entity_poly.pdbx_strand_id
1 'polypeptide(L)'
;MKLMVNHQTHYRYTQVARNSVQSIKMMPQSSMHQSIENWHISVPGQYSCQRDAFNNLWITATQRHEYRYLTIMAQGVVDLYATELGYVETDVSPMLFLQRTMMTCCDLSMLDFAQAVVKVKDRKHLILLSEKILQQVQYQPETTSVTTCAIDAFHARQGVCQDHAHILIAMCRGLHLPARYV
;
A
#
# COMPACT_ATOMS: atom_id res chain seq x y z
N MET A 1 -16.64 12.53 11.35
CA MET A 1 -16.73 11.29 12.17
C MET A 1 -15.39 11.10 12.86
N LYS A 2 -15.40 10.92 14.18
CA LYS A 2 -14.16 10.73 14.95
C LYS A 2 -13.82 9.23 15.04
N LEU A 3 -12.60 8.86 14.66
CA LEU A 3 -12.08 7.50 14.77
C LEU A 3 -10.95 7.47 15.79
N MET A 4 -11.05 6.53 16.72
CA MET A 4 -9.95 6.16 17.61
C MET A 4 -9.26 4.93 17.04
N VAL A 5 -7.98 5.04 16.77
CA VAL A 5 -7.15 3.98 16.19
C VAL A 5 -6.21 3.44 17.25
N ASN A 6 -6.16 2.12 17.39
CA ASN A 6 -5.15 1.41 18.17
C ASN A 6 -4.72 0.18 17.36
N HIS A 7 -3.65 0.34 16.60
CA HIS A 7 -3.11 -0.71 15.75
C HIS A 7 -1.80 -1.23 16.33
N GLN A 8 -1.73 -2.55 16.54
CA GLN A 8 -0.55 -3.21 17.06
C GLN A 8 -0.14 -4.34 16.12
N THR A 9 1.13 -4.35 15.75
CA THR A 9 1.73 -5.43 14.97
C THR A 9 2.76 -6.15 15.82
N HIS A 10 2.54 -7.45 16.03
CA HIS A 10 3.41 -8.30 16.81
C HIS A 10 4.15 -9.28 15.89
N TYR A 11 5.47 -9.24 15.93
CA TYR A 11 6.31 -10.20 15.24
C TYR A 11 6.92 -11.17 16.24
N ARG A 12 6.80 -12.45 15.94
CA ARG A 12 7.45 -13.53 16.70
C ARG A 12 8.40 -14.26 15.77
N TYR A 13 9.67 -14.32 16.15
CA TYR A 13 10.70 -14.98 15.37
C TYR A 13 11.00 -16.37 15.95
N THR A 14 11.14 -17.36 15.09
CA THR A 14 11.50 -18.73 15.47
C THR A 14 12.96 -18.80 15.95
N GLN A 15 13.82 -17.95 15.40
CA GLN A 15 15.20 -17.77 15.83
C GLN A 15 15.40 -16.40 16.46
N VAL A 16 16.46 -16.26 17.26
CA VAL A 16 16.84 -14.97 17.83
C VAL A 16 17.27 -14.02 16.72
N ALA A 17 16.61 -12.88 16.63
CA ALA A 17 16.98 -11.80 15.73
C ALA A 17 17.84 -10.77 16.45
N ARG A 18 18.77 -10.14 15.74
CA ARG A 18 19.57 -9.01 16.20
C ARG A 18 19.99 -8.14 15.03
N ASN A 19 20.42 -6.93 15.30
CA ASN A 19 20.87 -5.97 14.28
C ASN A 19 19.86 -5.77 13.16
N SER A 20 18.59 -5.61 13.51
CA SER A 20 17.53 -5.41 12.55
C SER A 20 17.23 -3.92 12.32
N VAL A 21 16.78 -3.63 11.14
CA VAL A 21 16.29 -2.30 10.74
C VAL A 21 14.87 -2.45 10.24
N GLN A 22 13.94 -1.66 10.81
CA GLN A 22 12.55 -1.61 10.39
C GLN A 22 12.29 -0.29 9.64
N SER A 23 11.64 -0.38 8.50
CA SER A 23 11.13 0.76 7.74
C SER A 23 9.62 0.86 7.97
N ILE A 24 9.16 1.95 8.57
CA ILE A 24 7.79 2.08 9.07
C ILE A 24 7.15 3.34 8.51
N LYS A 25 6.00 3.19 7.88
CA LYS A 25 5.15 4.28 7.39
C LYS A 25 3.74 4.09 7.94
N MET A 26 3.51 4.61 9.12
CA MET A 26 2.24 4.46 9.86
C MET A 26 1.72 5.81 10.41
N MET A 27 2.24 6.93 9.92
CA MET A 27 1.77 8.26 10.27
C MET A 27 0.72 8.70 9.25
N PRO A 28 -0.53 8.97 9.64
CA PRO A 28 -1.51 9.55 8.75
C PRO A 28 -1.13 10.99 8.39
N GLN A 29 -1.64 11.46 7.26
CA GLN A 29 -1.50 12.85 6.85
C GLN A 29 -2.84 13.57 6.95
N SER A 30 -2.83 14.83 7.38
CA SER A 30 -4.02 15.68 7.29
C SER A 30 -4.31 16.02 5.84
N SER A 31 -5.58 16.07 5.47
CA SER A 31 -6.07 16.38 4.15
C SER A 31 -7.45 17.05 4.25
N MET A 32 -8.06 17.39 3.13
CA MET A 32 -9.45 17.88 3.14
C MET A 32 -10.46 16.83 3.64
N HIS A 33 -10.08 15.55 3.71
CA HIS A 33 -10.94 14.46 4.14
C HIS A 33 -10.73 14.06 5.60
N GLN A 34 -9.60 14.45 6.20
CA GLN A 34 -9.27 14.10 7.57
C GLN A 34 -8.36 15.12 8.24
N SER A 35 -8.52 15.27 9.54
CA SER A 35 -7.55 15.93 10.41
C SER A 35 -7.09 15.00 11.52
N ILE A 36 -5.84 15.17 11.94
CA ILE A 36 -5.22 14.36 12.98
C ILE A 36 -5.23 15.18 14.27
N GLU A 37 -5.99 14.73 15.29
CA GLU A 37 -5.99 15.36 16.60
C GLU A 37 -4.73 15.02 17.38
N ASN A 38 -4.41 13.74 17.44
CA ASN A 38 -3.20 13.23 18.04
C ASN A 38 -2.81 11.92 17.37
N TRP A 39 -1.51 11.63 17.34
CA TRP A 39 -1.00 10.37 16.81
C TRP A 39 0.34 10.03 17.44
N HIS A 40 0.45 8.82 17.91
CA HIS A 40 1.67 8.29 18.50
C HIS A 40 2.07 6.96 17.86
N ILE A 41 3.36 6.84 17.55
CA ILE A 41 3.95 5.59 17.07
C ILE A 41 5.00 5.15 18.07
N SER A 42 4.84 3.94 18.59
CA SER A 42 5.84 3.28 19.43
C SER A 42 6.58 2.24 18.63
N VAL A 43 7.89 2.37 18.58
CA VAL A 43 8.80 1.46 17.88
C VAL A 43 9.92 1.02 18.82
N PRO A 44 10.44 -0.20 18.69
CA PRO A 44 11.53 -0.66 19.52
C PRO A 44 12.88 -0.07 19.07
N GLY A 45 13.78 0.10 20.04
CA GLY A 45 15.15 0.54 19.79
C GLY A 45 15.29 2.04 19.50
N GLN A 46 16.34 2.40 18.80
CA GLN A 46 16.61 3.77 18.37
C GLN A 46 15.94 4.03 17.02
N TYR A 47 15.37 5.21 16.83
CA TYR A 47 14.75 5.57 15.57
C TYR A 47 15.11 6.95 15.09
N SER A 48 14.99 7.14 13.79
CA SER A 48 15.05 8.43 13.11
C SER A 48 13.81 8.61 12.23
N CYS A 49 13.41 9.86 12.02
CA CYS A 49 12.27 10.22 11.20
C CYS A 49 12.75 11.03 9.98
N GLN A 50 12.23 10.70 8.83
CA GLN A 50 12.47 11.41 7.56
C GLN A 50 11.15 11.56 6.81
N ARG A 51 11.12 12.42 5.78
CA ARG A 51 9.99 12.48 4.86
C ARG A 51 10.45 12.00 3.49
N ASP A 52 9.60 11.19 2.86
CA ASP A 52 9.85 10.76 1.49
C ASP A 52 9.37 11.83 0.47
N ALA A 53 9.61 11.59 -0.82
CA ALA A 53 9.21 12.49 -1.89
C ALA A 53 7.68 12.73 -2.00
N PHE A 54 6.89 11.91 -1.31
CA PHE A 54 5.42 12.03 -1.25
C PHE A 54 4.93 12.63 0.06
N ASN A 55 5.86 13.24 0.82
CA ASN A 55 5.61 13.83 2.13
C ASN A 55 5.16 12.82 3.21
N ASN A 56 5.31 11.51 2.97
CA ASN A 56 5.03 10.51 4.02
C ASN A 56 6.13 10.55 5.08
N LEU A 57 5.74 10.52 6.34
CA LEU A 57 6.69 10.33 7.43
C LEU A 57 7.20 8.88 7.38
N TRP A 58 8.51 8.74 7.26
CA TRP A 58 9.22 7.47 7.25
C TRP A 58 10.08 7.35 8.49
N ILE A 59 9.78 6.35 9.31
CA ILE A 59 10.54 6.02 10.51
C ILE A 59 11.47 4.86 10.19
N THR A 60 12.77 5.06 10.46
CA THR A 60 13.75 3.98 10.45
C THR A 60 14.10 3.64 11.89
N ALA A 61 13.67 2.47 12.36
CA ALA A 61 13.95 1.98 13.71
C ALA A 61 15.04 0.89 13.66
N THR A 62 16.01 0.99 14.56
CA THR A 62 17.16 0.06 14.63
C THR A 62 17.17 -0.64 15.99
N GLN A 63 17.14 -1.96 15.96
CA GLN A 63 17.26 -2.80 17.16
C GLN A 63 18.58 -3.57 17.10
N ARG A 64 19.48 -3.25 18.03
CA ARG A 64 20.83 -3.87 18.11
C ARG A 64 20.90 -5.07 19.04
N HIS A 65 20.03 -5.10 20.06
CA HIS A 65 19.98 -6.19 21.04
C HIS A 65 19.29 -7.42 20.47
N GLU A 66 19.56 -8.56 21.03
CA GLU A 66 18.89 -9.81 20.70
C GLU A 66 17.44 -9.79 21.17
N TYR A 67 16.53 -10.27 20.30
CA TYR A 67 15.10 -10.36 20.61
C TYR A 67 14.42 -11.48 19.82
N ARG A 68 13.30 -11.94 20.33
CA ARG A 68 12.41 -12.91 19.66
C ARG A 68 11.02 -12.32 19.39
N TYR A 69 10.73 -11.21 20.03
CA TYR A 69 9.44 -10.52 19.91
C TYR A 69 9.69 -9.06 19.57
N LEU A 70 8.92 -8.55 18.67
CA LEU A 70 8.96 -7.14 18.29
C LEU A 70 7.52 -6.65 18.14
N THR A 71 7.21 -5.55 18.79
CA THR A 71 5.89 -4.90 18.69
C THR A 71 6.07 -3.50 18.15
N ILE A 72 5.28 -3.18 17.13
CA ILE A 72 5.11 -1.83 16.60
C ILE A 72 3.68 -1.42 16.90
N MET A 73 3.48 -0.24 17.45
CA MET A 73 2.16 0.27 17.80
C MET A 73 1.95 1.65 17.20
N ALA A 74 0.78 1.86 16.58
CA ALA A 74 0.31 3.16 16.14
C ALA A 74 -1.06 3.42 16.75
N GLN A 75 -1.21 4.54 17.45
CA GLN A 75 -2.46 4.90 18.10
C GLN A 75 -2.71 6.40 18.03
N GLY A 76 -3.98 6.76 17.96
CA GLY A 76 -4.36 8.16 17.89
C GLY A 76 -5.82 8.38 17.58
N VAL A 77 -6.16 9.63 17.36
CA VAL A 77 -7.52 10.07 17.04
C VAL A 77 -7.49 10.88 15.74
N VAL A 78 -8.37 10.50 14.84
CA VAL A 78 -8.52 11.13 13.52
C VAL A 78 -9.98 11.54 13.32
N ASP A 79 -10.21 12.79 12.94
CA ASP A 79 -11.51 13.24 12.48
C ASP A 79 -11.63 13.09 10.98
N LEU A 80 -12.65 12.34 10.53
CA LEU A 80 -13.00 12.18 9.14
C LEU A 80 -14.13 13.16 8.75
N TYR A 81 -13.95 13.85 7.66
CA TYR A 81 -14.94 14.75 7.08
C TYR A 81 -15.65 14.05 5.92
N ALA A 82 -16.97 14.21 5.87
CA ALA A 82 -17.77 13.76 4.74
C ALA A 82 -17.60 14.79 3.59
N THR A 83 -16.58 14.62 2.80
CA THR A 83 -16.37 15.38 1.58
C THR A 83 -16.55 14.46 0.38
N GLU A 84 -17.09 15.00 -0.72
CA GLU A 84 -16.98 14.29 -1.99
C GLU A 84 -15.50 14.07 -2.29
N LEU A 85 -15.18 12.93 -2.92
CA LEU A 85 -13.80 12.58 -3.22
C LEU A 85 -13.15 13.67 -4.05
N GLY A 86 -12.37 14.48 -3.38
CA GLY A 86 -11.63 15.57 -3.96
C GLY A 86 -10.35 15.09 -4.65
N TYR A 87 -9.69 16.02 -5.28
CA TYR A 87 -8.37 15.80 -5.85
C TYR A 87 -7.35 15.56 -4.72
N VAL A 88 -6.43 14.64 -4.95
CA VAL A 88 -5.26 14.50 -4.08
C VAL A 88 -4.27 15.58 -4.49
N GLU A 89 -4.04 16.56 -3.64
CA GLU A 89 -2.96 17.51 -3.85
C GLU A 89 -1.62 16.79 -3.75
N THR A 90 -0.80 16.94 -4.77
CA THR A 90 0.54 16.34 -4.81
C THR A 90 1.47 17.25 -5.60
N ASP A 91 2.66 17.49 -5.07
CA ASP A 91 3.73 18.21 -5.76
C ASP A 91 4.40 17.35 -6.84
N VAL A 92 4.04 16.07 -6.90
CA VAL A 92 4.63 15.09 -7.83
C VAL A 92 3.74 14.99 -9.06
N SER A 93 4.35 15.17 -10.24
CA SER A 93 3.63 15.03 -11.51
C SER A 93 2.93 13.67 -11.65
N PRO A 94 1.63 13.62 -11.97
CA PRO A 94 0.92 12.37 -12.24
C PRO A 94 1.58 11.49 -13.31
N MET A 95 2.32 12.09 -14.24
CA MET A 95 3.03 11.37 -15.30
C MET A 95 4.05 10.37 -14.75
N LEU A 96 4.63 10.65 -13.58
CA LEU A 96 5.52 9.71 -12.90
C LEU A 96 4.82 8.39 -12.58
N PHE A 97 3.54 8.44 -12.26
CA PHE A 97 2.74 7.27 -11.89
C PHE A 97 2.20 6.45 -13.07
N LEU A 98 2.53 6.87 -14.31
CA LEU A 98 2.32 6.07 -15.52
C LEU A 98 3.50 5.15 -15.83
N GLN A 99 4.66 5.38 -15.22
CA GLN A 99 5.85 4.59 -15.49
C GLN A 99 5.69 3.15 -15.01
N ARG A 100 6.05 2.22 -15.89
CA ARG A 100 6.09 0.79 -15.55
C ARG A 100 7.28 0.50 -14.65
N THR A 101 7.09 -0.38 -13.69
CA THR A 101 8.17 -0.91 -12.84
C THR A 101 8.20 -2.42 -12.98
N MET A 102 9.28 -3.07 -12.57
CA MET A 102 9.36 -4.55 -12.59
C MET A 102 8.17 -5.21 -11.90
N MET A 103 7.74 -4.65 -10.76
CA MET A 103 6.63 -5.21 -9.98
C MET A 103 5.25 -4.96 -10.60
N THR A 104 5.11 -3.92 -11.43
CA THR A 104 3.84 -3.46 -12.00
C THR A 104 3.86 -3.40 -13.52
N CYS A 105 4.52 -4.38 -14.15
CA CYS A 105 4.40 -4.61 -15.60
C CYS A 105 3.03 -5.18 -15.93
N CYS A 106 2.50 -4.79 -17.08
CA CYS A 106 1.23 -5.25 -17.64
C CYS A 106 1.51 -5.89 -19.00
N ASP A 107 1.10 -7.12 -19.20
CA ASP A 107 1.13 -7.79 -20.50
C ASP A 107 -0.17 -7.58 -21.29
N LEU A 108 -0.24 -8.14 -22.48
CA LEU A 108 -1.41 -7.99 -23.34
C LEU A 108 -2.66 -8.62 -22.74
N SER A 109 -2.54 -9.77 -22.07
CA SER A 109 -3.69 -10.46 -21.47
C SER A 109 -4.30 -9.67 -20.31
N MET A 110 -3.45 -9.06 -19.50
CA MET A 110 -3.90 -8.14 -18.42
C MET A 110 -4.54 -6.88 -19.00
N LEU A 111 -3.97 -6.34 -20.09
CA LEU A 111 -4.50 -5.15 -20.74
C LEU A 111 -5.86 -5.44 -21.37
N ASP A 112 -6.01 -6.56 -22.08
CA ASP A 112 -7.28 -7.00 -22.67
C ASP A 112 -8.35 -7.20 -21.60
N PHE A 113 -7.97 -7.84 -20.48
CA PHE A 113 -8.87 -8.00 -19.32
C PHE A 113 -9.32 -6.64 -18.76
N ALA A 114 -8.39 -5.71 -18.59
CA ALA A 114 -8.71 -4.38 -18.08
C ALA A 114 -9.62 -3.59 -19.04
N GLN A 115 -9.35 -3.63 -20.35
CA GLN A 115 -10.15 -2.96 -21.37
C GLN A 115 -11.55 -3.58 -21.52
N ALA A 116 -11.68 -4.89 -21.28
CA ALA A 116 -12.97 -5.56 -21.28
C ALA A 116 -13.88 -5.02 -20.16
N VAL A 117 -13.31 -4.68 -19.00
CA VAL A 117 -14.03 -4.20 -17.82
C VAL A 117 -14.20 -2.67 -17.82
N VAL A 118 -13.12 -1.92 -18.10
CA VAL A 118 -13.08 -0.45 -18.00
C VAL A 118 -13.47 0.14 -19.35
N LYS A 119 -14.78 0.35 -19.56
CA LYS A 119 -15.29 1.02 -20.77
C LYS A 119 -15.23 2.54 -20.67
N VAL A 120 -15.31 3.07 -19.46
CA VAL A 120 -15.17 4.48 -19.13
C VAL A 120 -14.16 4.63 -18.00
N LYS A 121 -13.26 5.61 -18.11
CA LYS A 121 -12.20 5.84 -17.12
C LYS A 121 -12.75 6.64 -15.93
N ASP A 122 -13.68 6.05 -15.20
CA ASP A 122 -14.30 6.62 -14.02
C ASP A 122 -14.11 5.72 -12.79
N ARG A 123 -14.44 6.26 -11.62
CA ARG A 123 -14.33 5.55 -10.35
C ARG A 123 -15.12 4.24 -10.31
N LYS A 124 -16.32 4.24 -10.90
CA LYS A 124 -17.23 3.07 -10.89
C LYS A 124 -16.58 1.89 -11.62
N HIS A 125 -16.02 2.15 -12.82
CA HIS A 125 -15.36 1.10 -13.59
C HIS A 125 -14.03 0.64 -12.96
N LEU A 126 -13.32 1.52 -12.23
CA LEU A 126 -12.12 1.12 -11.50
C LEU A 126 -12.44 0.25 -10.28
N ILE A 127 -13.53 0.53 -9.57
CA ILE A 127 -14.03 -0.35 -8.51
C ILE A 127 -14.41 -1.71 -9.11
N LEU A 128 -15.17 -1.71 -10.21
CA LEU A 128 -15.53 -2.96 -10.90
C LEU A 128 -14.28 -3.74 -11.35
N LEU A 129 -13.24 -3.05 -11.82
CA LEU A 129 -11.98 -3.71 -12.18
C LEU A 129 -11.34 -4.39 -10.97
N SER A 130 -11.30 -3.72 -9.80
CA SER A 130 -10.75 -4.30 -8.58
C SER A 130 -11.54 -5.53 -8.13
N GLU A 131 -12.87 -5.51 -8.22
CA GLU A 131 -13.74 -6.65 -7.93
C GLU A 131 -13.49 -7.82 -8.90
N LYS A 132 -13.31 -7.54 -10.20
CA LYS A 132 -13.01 -8.56 -11.21
C LYS A 132 -11.62 -9.17 -11.02
N ILE A 133 -10.63 -8.38 -10.62
CA ILE A 133 -9.31 -8.90 -10.24
C ILE A 133 -9.44 -9.85 -9.05
N LEU A 134 -10.21 -9.48 -8.01
CA LEU A 134 -10.42 -10.31 -6.83
C LEU A 134 -11.15 -11.63 -7.17
N GLN A 135 -12.04 -11.62 -8.17
CA GLN A 135 -12.69 -12.84 -8.67
C GLN A 135 -11.75 -13.73 -9.49
N GLN A 136 -10.79 -13.13 -10.20
CA GLN A 136 -9.84 -13.84 -11.08
C GLN A 136 -8.63 -14.38 -10.31
N VAL A 137 -8.16 -13.65 -9.32
CA VAL A 137 -6.98 -13.95 -8.50
C VAL A 137 -7.42 -14.24 -7.08
N GLN A 138 -7.32 -15.49 -6.66
CA GLN A 138 -7.74 -15.91 -5.31
C GLN A 138 -6.75 -15.41 -4.27
N TYR A 139 -7.28 -14.90 -3.14
CA TYR A 139 -6.44 -14.57 -2.00
C TYR A 139 -5.92 -15.84 -1.34
N GLN A 140 -4.60 -16.06 -1.41
CA GLN A 140 -3.96 -17.24 -0.85
C GLN A 140 -2.61 -16.85 -0.23
N PRO A 141 -2.50 -16.91 1.12
CA PRO A 141 -1.22 -16.66 1.80
C PRO A 141 -0.14 -17.66 1.40
N GLU A 142 1.11 -17.24 1.51
CA GLU A 142 2.31 -18.07 1.30
C GLU A 142 2.53 -18.61 -0.13
N THR A 143 1.75 -18.15 -1.11
CA THR A 143 1.90 -18.56 -2.52
C THR A 143 2.81 -17.63 -3.32
N THR A 144 3.03 -16.42 -2.83
CA THR A 144 3.84 -15.38 -3.46
C THR A 144 4.88 -14.83 -2.51
N SER A 145 5.85 -14.13 -3.04
CA SER A 145 6.91 -13.45 -2.29
C SER A 145 6.88 -11.95 -2.54
N VAL A 146 7.66 -11.20 -1.79
CA VAL A 146 7.80 -9.74 -1.99
C VAL A 146 8.39 -9.36 -3.35
N THR A 147 8.93 -10.32 -4.10
CA THR A 147 9.49 -10.13 -5.43
C THR A 147 8.56 -10.61 -6.55
N THR A 148 7.38 -11.15 -6.23
CA THR A 148 6.39 -11.59 -7.21
C THR A 148 5.84 -10.38 -7.96
N CYS A 149 5.92 -10.39 -9.30
CA CYS A 149 5.41 -9.30 -10.11
C CYS A 149 3.91 -9.47 -10.44
N ALA A 150 3.29 -8.38 -10.90
CA ALA A 150 1.86 -8.37 -11.26
C ALA A 150 1.49 -9.42 -12.32
N ILE A 151 2.34 -9.61 -13.33
CA ILE A 151 2.11 -10.59 -14.41
C ILE A 151 2.08 -12.01 -13.83
N ASP A 152 3.08 -12.36 -13.02
CA ASP A 152 3.19 -13.70 -12.45
C ASP A 152 1.98 -14.04 -11.56
N ALA A 153 1.61 -13.11 -10.65
CA ALA A 153 0.46 -13.28 -9.77
C ALA A 153 -0.87 -13.38 -10.55
N PHE A 154 -1.05 -12.57 -11.60
CA PHE A 154 -2.25 -12.62 -12.44
C PHE A 154 -2.39 -13.96 -13.17
N HIS A 155 -1.32 -14.47 -13.77
CA HIS A 155 -1.32 -15.76 -14.47
C HIS A 155 -1.44 -16.94 -13.50
N ALA A 156 -0.81 -16.87 -12.34
CA ALA A 156 -0.96 -17.87 -11.28
C ALA A 156 -2.38 -17.91 -10.68
N ARG A 157 -3.17 -16.85 -10.88
CA ARG A 157 -4.53 -16.70 -10.32
C ARG A 157 -4.60 -16.81 -8.80
N GLN A 158 -3.52 -16.48 -8.12
CA GLN A 158 -3.42 -16.51 -6.67
C GLN A 158 -2.42 -15.48 -6.18
N GLY A 159 -2.63 -14.95 -4.98
CA GLY A 159 -1.74 -13.97 -4.40
C GLY A 159 -2.27 -13.37 -3.12
N VAL A 160 -1.52 -12.44 -2.53
CA VAL A 160 -1.91 -11.69 -1.34
C VAL A 160 -2.32 -10.26 -1.69
N CYS A 161 -2.66 -9.46 -0.70
CA CYS A 161 -3.13 -8.07 -0.90
C CYS A 161 -2.13 -7.22 -1.73
N GLN A 162 -0.83 -7.43 -1.55
CA GLN A 162 0.21 -6.74 -2.33
C GLN A 162 0.11 -7.09 -3.83
N ASP A 163 -0.11 -8.35 -4.17
CA ASP A 163 -0.22 -8.81 -5.55
C ASP A 163 -1.45 -8.22 -6.23
N HIS A 164 -2.60 -8.21 -5.55
CA HIS A 164 -3.82 -7.58 -6.05
C HIS A 164 -3.62 -6.08 -6.31
N ALA A 165 -2.92 -5.38 -5.42
CA ALA A 165 -2.59 -3.97 -5.61
C ALA A 165 -1.65 -3.76 -6.82
N HIS A 166 -0.61 -4.59 -6.98
CA HIS A 166 0.31 -4.52 -8.11
C HIS A 166 -0.39 -4.80 -9.44
N ILE A 167 -1.31 -5.78 -9.50
CA ILE A 167 -2.12 -6.08 -10.69
C ILE A 167 -3.00 -4.89 -11.05
N LEU A 168 -3.72 -4.31 -10.08
CA LEU A 168 -4.58 -3.14 -10.32
C LEU A 168 -3.75 -1.94 -10.83
N ILE A 169 -2.60 -1.64 -10.21
CA ILE A 169 -1.70 -0.58 -10.64
C ILE A 169 -1.20 -0.82 -12.06
N ALA A 170 -0.77 -2.04 -12.37
CA ALA A 170 -0.27 -2.42 -13.69
C ALA A 170 -1.35 -2.20 -14.77
N MET A 171 -2.57 -2.66 -14.52
CA MET A 171 -3.71 -2.48 -15.41
C MET A 171 -4.11 -1.00 -15.58
N CYS A 172 -4.17 -0.23 -14.49
CA CYS A 172 -4.43 1.22 -14.57
C CYS A 172 -3.40 1.92 -15.44
N ARG A 173 -2.10 1.64 -15.25
CA ARG A 173 -1.03 2.21 -16.06
C ARG A 173 -1.11 1.77 -17.52
N GLY A 174 -1.48 0.52 -17.79
CA GLY A 174 -1.76 0.02 -19.13
C GLY A 174 -2.91 0.78 -19.81
N LEU A 175 -3.91 1.19 -19.05
CA LEU A 175 -5.02 2.04 -19.50
C LEU A 175 -4.67 3.54 -19.56
N HIS A 176 -3.43 3.93 -19.35
CA HIS A 176 -2.98 5.33 -19.21
C HIS A 176 -3.67 6.09 -18.07
N LEU A 177 -3.90 5.42 -16.95
CA LEU A 177 -4.35 6.01 -15.70
C LEU A 177 -3.18 6.01 -14.70
N PRO A 178 -2.77 7.19 -14.19
CA PRO A 178 -1.72 7.27 -13.18
C PRO A 178 -2.14 6.51 -11.92
N ALA A 179 -1.29 5.60 -11.44
CA ALA A 179 -1.57 4.80 -10.26
C ALA A 179 -0.30 4.51 -9.46
N ARG A 180 -0.41 4.53 -8.12
CA ARG A 180 0.67 4.20 -7.21
C ARG A 180 0.19 3.36 -6.03
N TYR A 181 1.11 2.67 -5.40
CA TYR A 181 0.90 2.01 -4.11
C TYR A 181 0.97 3.05 -2.98
N VAL A 182 0.04 2.99 -2.03
CA VAL A 182 -0.01 3.84 -0.83
C VAL A 182 -0.16 3.00 0.43
#